data_e64516d0aed8b2eb1a16bf126199ae26
#
_entry.id   e64516d0aed8b2eb1a16bf126199ae26
#
_cell.length_a   1.000
_cell.length_b   1.000
_cell.length_c   1.000
_cell.angle_alpha   90.00
_cell.angle_beta   90.00
_cell.angle_gamma   90.00
#
_symmetry.space_group_name_H-M   'P 1'
#
loop_
_entity.id
_entity.type
_entity.pdbx_description
1 polymer ?
#
loop_
_entity_poly.entity_id
_entity_poly.type
_entity_poly.pdbx_seq_one_letter_code
_entity_poly.pdbx_strand_id
1 'polypeptide(L)'
;MSTPDRPGPVSLPLPQFGPPAETGGGGCGDGCGCGDGHTDYEEYELDPLECGLDPDLAQLLADAGLDPIQVEDIAHLAIEEDLDQGVDITTVATVPEQARAIGDFTAREAGTVAGLRIAEAVLSVVCTDEFEVERHVEDGDRVGAGDKLLTVTARTRDLLTAERSALNLLCRLSGIATATRAWADALAGTKAEVRDTRKTTAGLRALEKYAVRCGGGVNHRMSLSDAALVKDNHVVAAGGVAQAFKLVRAEFPEVAIEVEADTLEQVREVLEAGADLILLDNFTPEQTAEAVALVAGRAVLESSGRLSLDNAAAYAATGVDYLSVGALTHSSPILDIGLDLRAEA
;
A
#
# COMPACT_ATOMS: atom_id res chain seq x y z
N MET A 1 -33.42 -16.66 -44.90
CA MET A 1 -33.12 -15.41 -44.19
C MET A 1 -31.76 -15.60 -43.55
N SER A 2 -30.70 -15.04 -44.17
CA SER A 2 -29.32 -15.20 -43.77
C SER A 2 -29.04 -14.16 -42.65
N THR A 3 -28.47 -14.60 -41.53
CA THR A 3 -27.98 -13.75 -40.46
C THR A 3 -26.76 -12.96 -40.92
N PRO A 4 -26.62 -11.66 -40.61
CA PRO A 4 -25.47 -10.88 -40.99
C PRO A 4 -24.25 -11.31 -40.14
N ASP A 5 -23.12 -11.48 -40.81
CA ASP A 5 -21.80 -11.73 -40.21
C ASP A 5 -21.43 -10.63 -39.18
N ARG A 6 -21.04 -11.06 -37.97
CA ARG A 6 -20.40 -10.16 -36.99
C ARG A 6 -18.96 -9.92 -37.43
N PRO A 7 -18.48 -8.68 -37.43
CA PRO A 7 -17.07 -8.42 -37.65
C PRO A 7 -16.26 -9.03 -36.51
N GLY A 8 -15.19 -9.72 -36.86
CA GLY A 8 -14.24 -10.31 -35.91
C GLY A 8 -13.48 -9.24 -35.10
N PRO A 9 -12.83 -9.61 -33.99
CA PRO A 9 -12.14 -8.66 -33.13
C PRO A 9 -11.03 -7.93 -33.89
N VAL A 10 -11.08 -6.60 -33.86
CA VAL A 10 -10.03 -5.73 -34.41
C VAL A 10 -8.84 -5.82 -33.44
N SER A 11 -7.76 -6.48 -33.91
CA SER A 11 -6.47 -6.48 -33.20
C SER A 11 -5.81 -5.14 -33.43
N LEU A 12 -5.73 -4.30 -32.39
CA LEU A 12 -4.91 -3.08 -32.40
C LEU A 12 -3.43 -3.47 -32.28
N PRO A 13 -2.53 -2.92 -33.12
CA PRO A 13 -1.12 -3.17 -33.00
C PRO A 13 -0.58 -2.55 -31.71
N LEU A 14 0.11 -3.35 -30.89
CA LEU A 14 0.84 -2.85 -29.72
C LEU A 14 1.97 -1.94 -30.18
N PRO A 15 2.25 -0.80 -29.48
CA PRO A 15 3.36 0.05 -29.79
C PRO A 15 4.68 -0.73 -29.66
N GLN A 16 5.51 -0.70 -30.71
CA GLN A 16 6.84 -1.26 -30.71
C GLN A 16 7.81 -0.24 -30.12
N PHE A 17 8.31 -0.49 -28.91
CA PHE A 17 9.43 0.26 -28.36
C PHE A 17 10.72 -0.14 -29.12
N GLY A 18 11.29 0.79 -29.87
CA GLY A 18 12.62 0.63 -30.48
C GLY A 18 13.72 0.68 -29.40
N PRO A 19 14.89 0.08 -29.65
CA PRO A 19 16.02 0.17 -28.73
C PRO A 19 16.43 1.65 -28.55
N PRO A 20 16.89 2.06 -27.33
CA PRO A 20 17.34 3.44 -27.10
C PRO A 20 18.53 3.77 -28.00
N ALA A 21 18.53 5.00 -28.53
CA ALA A 21 19.60 5.51 -29.37
C ALA A 21 20.94 5.52 -28.60
N GLU A 22 21.97 4.92 -29.21
CA GLU A 22 23.35 4.96 -28.68
C GLU A 22 23.86 6.41 -28.69
N THR A 23 24.04 7.00 -27.50
CA THR A 23 24.78 8.24 -27.35
C THR A 23 26.26 7.93 -27.30
N GLY A 24 27.02 8.49 -28.27
CA GLY A 24 28.43 8.31 -28.51
C GLY A 24 29.31 8.59 -27.29
N GLY A 25 30.37 7.82 -27.20
CA GLY A 25 31.37 7.84 -26.15
C GLY A 25 32.17 9.13 -26.03
N GLY A 26 32.34 9.58 -24.81
CA GLY A 26 33.35 10.54 -24.37
C GLY A 26 34.22 9.90 -23.32
N GLY A 27 35.54 9.88 -23.57
CA GLY A 27 36.54 9.14 -22.77
C GLY A 27 36.69 9.65 -21.35
N CYS A 28 36.88 8.72 -20.43
CA CYS A 28 37.22 8.94 -19.02
C CYS A 28 38.75 9.15 -18.90
N GLY A 29 39.16 10.29 -18.34
CA GLY A 29 40.51 10.52 -17.84
C GLY A 29 40.61 10.04 -16.38
N ASP A 30 41.78 9.48 -16.05
CA ASP A 30 42.17 8.93 -14.76
C ASP A 30 42.06 9.90 -13.59
N GLY A 31 41.53 9.46 -12.45
CA GLY A 31 41.56 10.19 -11.19
C GLY A 31 40.77 9.46 -10.10
N CYS A 32 41.32 8.35 -9.59
CA CYS A 32 40.79 7.65 -8.42
C CYS A 32 41.12 8.43 -7.15
N GLY A 33 40.13 9.08 -6.55
CA GLY A 33 40.21 9.66 -5.21
C GLY A 33 39.08 9.08 -4.36
N CYS A 34 39.43 8.09 -3.52
CA CYS A 34 38.58 7.60 -2.46
C CYS A 34 38.45 8.70 -1.40
N GLY A 35 37.37 9.46 -1.42
CA GLY A 35 37.01 10.39 -0.37
C GLY A 35 35.93 9.75 0.48
N ASP A 36 36.19 9.66 1.79
CA ASP A 36 35.22 9.28 2.82
C ASP A 36 34.05 10.27 2.78
N GLY A 37 33.01 9.90 2.04
CA GLY A 37 31.77 10.66 1.99
C GLY A 37 30.79 10.12 3.03
N HIS A 38 30.85 10.65 4.26
CA HIS A 38 29.68 10.75 5.09
C HIS A 38 28.65 11.56 4.30
N THR A 39 27.69 10.88 3.72
CA THR A 39 26.47 11.54 3.24
C THR A 39 25.64 11.85 4.47
N ASP A 40 25.76 13.09 4.96
CA ASP A 40 24.74 13.68 5.81
C ASP A 40 23.45 13.66 5.00
N TYR A 41 22.59 12.69 5.30
CA TYR A 41 21.19 12.78 4.89
C TYR A 41 20.58 13.88 5.76
N GLU A 42 20.56 15.09 5.25
CA GLU A 42 19.68 16.12 5.78
C GLU A 42 18.27 15.53 5.74
N GLU A 43 17.64 15.36 6.90
CA GLU A 43 16.20 15.18 6.98
C GLU A 43 15.59 16.42 6.32
N TYR A 44 15.14 16.26 5.07
CA TYR A 44 14.27 17.26 4.46
C TYR A 44 12.96 17.23 5.24
N GLU A 45 12.81 18.14 6.20
CA GLU A 45 11.48 18.57 6.63
C GLU A 45 10.82 19.18 5.40
N LEU A 46 9.98 18.39 4.74
CA LEU A 46 9.19 18.85 3.60
C LEU A 46 8.29 19.98 4.10
N ASP A 47 8.48 21.17 3.57
CA ASP A 47 7.61 22.31 3.86
C ASP A 47 6.23 21.98 3.25
N PRO A 48 5.14 21.90 4.06
CA PRO A 48 3.79 21.66 3.53
C PRO A 48 3.35 22.72 2.50
N LEU A 49 4.09 23.81 2.35
CA LEU A 49 3.85 24.88 1.38
C LEU A 49 4.25 24.52 -0.08
N GLU A 50 4.92 23.39 -0.31
CA GLU A 50 5.27 22.94 -1.66
C GLU A 50 4.22 22.00 -2.28
N CYS A 51 3.20 21.59 -1.52
CA CYS A 51 2.10 20.76 -1.97
C CYS A 51 1.01 21.61 -2.63
N GLY A 52 0.57 21.24 -3.85
CA GLY A 52 -0.50 21.93 -4.59
C GLY A 52 -1.92 21.56 -4.15
N LEU A 53 -2.06 20.58 -3.26
CA LEU A 53 -3.35 20.21 -2.68
C LEU A 53 -3.90 21.32 -1.77
N ASP A 54 -5.22 21.32 -1.57
CA ASP A 54 -5.85 22.18 -0.57
C ASP A 54 -5.19 21.97 0.80
N PRO A 55 -4.84 23.02 1.56
CA PRO A 55 -4.13 22.92 2.84
C PRO A 55 -4.85 22.03 3.88
N ASP A 56 -6.19 22.06 3.93
CA ASP A 56 -6.95 21.24 4.86
C ASP A 56 -6.87 19.75 4.45
N LEU A 57 -6.93 19.44 3.15
CA LEU A 57 -6.74 18.10 2.64
C LEU A 57 -5.32 17.59 2.89
N ALA A 58 -4.30 18.42 2.65
CA ALA A 58 -2.91 18.09 2.92
C ALA A 58 -2.69 17.77 4.41
N GLN A 59 -3.26 18.57 5.31
CA GLN A 59 -3.19 18.31 6.75
C GLN A 59 -3.89 17.00 7.14
N LEU A 60 -5.06 16.70 6.57
CA LEU A 60 -5.78 15.45 6.83
C LEU A 60 -5.02 14.22 6.35
N LEU A 61 -4.28 14.32 5.24
CA LEU A 61 -3.38 13.26 4.76
C LEU A 61 -2.20 13.08 5.71
N ALA A 62 -1.55 14.17 6.14
CA ALA A 62 -0.45 14.13 7.09
C ALA A 62 -0.87 13.53 8.43
N ASP A 63 -2.02 13.92 8.99
CA ASP A 63 -2.58 13.35 10.22
C ASP A 63 -2.88 11.84 10.09
N ALA A 64 -3.18 11.37 8.89
CA ALA A 64 -3.34 9.95 8.56
C ALA A 64 -2.00 9.20 8.39
N GLY A 65 -0.86 9.92 8.51
CA GLY A 65 0.49 9.38 8.33
C GLY A 65 0.82 9.10 6.86
N LEU A 66 0.28 9.90 5.95
CA LEU A 66 0.60 9.93 4.53
C LEU A 66 1.33 11.24 4.21
N ASP A 67 2.33 11.15 3.33
CA ASP A 67 2.99 12.33 2.78
C ASP A 67 2.08 12.97 1.71
N PRO A 68 1.60 14.23 1.90
CA PRO A 68 0.71 14.89 0.95
C PRO A 68 1.33 15.05 -0.43
N ILE A 69 2.63 15.31 -0.53
CA ILE A 69 3.34 15.46 -1.81
C ILE A 69 3.35 14.12 -2.55
N GLN A 70 3.65 13.03 -1.85
CA GLN A 70 3.61 11.69 -2.47
C GLN A 70 2.20 11.32 -2.96
N VAL A 71 1.16 11.70 -2.22
CA VAL A 71 -0.23 11.47 -2.64
C VAL A 71 -0.57 12.29 -3.88
N GLU A 72 -0.15 13.56 -3.92
CA GLU A 72 -0.33 14.44 -5.07
C GLU A 72 0.40 13.90 -6.31
N ASP A 73 1.65 13.47 -6.18
CA ASP A 73 2.41 12.86 -7.28
C ASP A 73 1.71 11.62 -7.85
N ILE A 74 1.17 10.76 -6.97
CA ILE A 74 0.41 9.57 -7.39
C ILE A 74 -0.89 9.97 -8.10
N ALA A 75 -1.58 11.00 -7.61
CA ALA A 75 -2.81 11.52 -8.23
C ALA A 75 -2.53 12.07 -9.64
N HIS A 76 -1.47 12.87 -9.79
CA HIS A 76 -1.03 13.36 -11.10
C HIS A 76 -0.67 12.22 -12.04
N LEU A 77 0.13 11.25 -11.58
CA LEU A 77 0.54 10.10 -12.39
C LEU A 77 -0.69 9.29 -12.87
N ALA A 78 -1.69 9.10 -12.02
CA ALA A 78 -2.90 8.36 -12.37
C ALA A 78 -3.75 9.09 -13.44
N ILE A 79 -3.82 10.42 -13.37
CA ILE A 79 -4.51 11.24 -14.39
C ILE A 79 -3.70 11.31 -15.70
N GLU A 80 -2.38 11.46 -15.61
CA GLU A 80 -1.50 11.47 -16.78
C GLU A 80 -1.55 10.14 -17.55
N GLU A 81 -1.65 8.99 -16.84
CA GLU A 81 -1.81 7.67 -17.46
C GLU A 81 -3.10 7.58 -18.29
N ASP A 82 -4.21 8.13 -17.80
CA ASP A 82 -5.50 8.11 -18.50
C ASP A 82 -5.57 9.09 -19.67
N LEU A 83 -4.93 10.25 -19.57
CA LEU A 83 -4.97 11.29 -20.60
C LEU A 83 -3.88 11.17 -21.69
N ASP A 84 -2.73 10.53 -21.39
CA ASP A 84 -1.59 10.34 -22.31
C ASP A 84 -1.26 11.63 -23.11
N GLN A 85 -1.17 12.77 -22.42
CA GLN A 85 -0.93 14.12 -23.02
C GLN A 85 -2.05 14.61 -23.94
N GLY A 86 -3.22 13.97 -23.94
CA GLY A 86 -4.38 14.31 -24.73
C GLY A 86 -5.51 14.91 -23.89
N VAL A 87 -6.73 14.66 -24.34
CA VAL A 87 -7.96 15.05 -23.64
C VAL A 87 -8.94 13.86 -23.60
N ASP A 88 -9.86 13.86 -22.65
CA ASP A 88 -10.98 12.91 -22.66
C ASP A 88 -11.88 13.22 -23.87
N ILE A 89 -11.64 12.50 -24.97
CA ILE A 89 -12.28 12.70 -26.26
C ILE A 89 -13.81 12.51 -26.14
N THR A 90 -14.25 11.52 -25.39
CA THR A 90 -15.66 11.21 -25.21
C THR A 90 -16.36 12.33 -24.48
N THR A 91 -15.81 12.73 -23.35
CA THR A 91 -16.39 13.76 -22.50
C THR A 91 -16.39 15.12 -23.19
N VAL A 92 -15.29 15.51 -23.84
CA VAL A 92 -15.24 16.78 -24.61
C VAL A 92 -16.29 16.82 -25.73
N ALA A 93 -16.50 15.70 -26.42
CA ALA A 93 -17.46 15.64 -27.54
C ALA A 93 -18.92 15.59 -27.10
N THR A 94 -19.23 15.03 -25.92
CA THR A 94 -20.62 14.72 -25.54
C THR A 94 -21.17 15.59 -24.41
N VAL A 95 -20.32 16.23 -23.61
CA VAL A 95 -20.72 17.00 -22.43
C VAL A 95 -20.50 18.51 -22.69
N PRO A 96 -21.50 19.37 -22.47
CA PRO A 96 -21.32 20.82 -22.55
C PRO A 96 -20.27 21.31 -21.54
N GLU A 97 -19.43 22.27 -21.95
CA GLU A 97 -18.33 22.78 -21.13
C GLU A 97 -18.76 23.31 -19.77
N GLN A 98 -19.92 23.96 -19.72
CA GLN A 98 -20.48 24.59 -18.50
C GLN A 98 -21.37 23.65 -17.70
N ALA A 99 -21.51 22.37 -18.11
CA ALA A 99 -22.35 21.43 -17.39
C ALA A 99 -21.76 21.11 -16.03
N ARG A 100 -22.61 21.12 -15.00
CA ARG A 100 -22.26 20.70 -13.63
C ARG A 100 -23.05 19.47 -13.25
N ALA A 101 -22.48 18.66 -12.40
CA ALA A 101 -23.11 17.45 -11.89
C ALA A 101 -22.75 17.21 -10.43
N ILE A 102 -23.57 16.39 -9.81
CA ILE A 102 -23.32 15.82 -8.49
C ILE A 102 -23.00 14.34 -8.71
N GLY A 103 -21.85 13.89 -8.22
CA GLY A 103 -21.38 12.51 -8.28
C GLY A 103 -21.41 11.87 -6.90
N ASP A 104 -22.12 10.77 -6.75
CA ASP A 104 -22.14 9.98 -5.53
C ASP A 104 -21.22 8.75 -5.70
N PHE A 105 -20.13 8.66 -4.93
CA PHE A 105 -19.34 7.44 -4.83
C PHE A 105 -20.03 6.47 -3.88
N THR A 106 -20.49 5.35 -4.41
CA THR A 106 -21.39 4.42 -3.70
C THR A 106 -20.79 3.02 -3.69
N ALA A 107 -20.74 2.40 -2.51
CA ALA A 107 -20.33 0.99 -2.36
C ALA A 107 -21.35 0.07 -3.05
N ARG A 108 -20.89 -0.90 -3.85
CA ARG A 108 -21.73 -1.90 -4.52
C ARG A 108 -21.83 -3.19 -3.72
N GLU A 109 -20.95 -3.38 -2.76
CA GLU A 109 -20.92 -4.52 -1.84
C GLU A 109 -20.48 -4.10 -0.44
N ALA A 110 -20.58 -5.01 0.53
CA ALA A 110 -20.13 -4.73 1.89
C ALA A 110 -18.60 -4.82 2.01
N GLY A 111 -18.01 -3.88 2.75
CA GLY A 111 -16.56 -3.84 2.97
C GLY A 111 -16.12 -2.87 4.04
N THR A 112 -14.82 -2.58 4.05
CA THR A 112 -14.20 -1.54 4.88
C THR A 112 -13.55 -0.52 3.95
N VAL A 113 -13.86 0.77 4.14
CA VAL A 113 -13.40 1.85 3.27
C VAL A 113 -11.99 2.26 3.62
N ALA A 114 -11.17 2.56 2.60
CA ALA A 114 -9.89 3.23 2.74
C ALA A 114 -9.55 4.00 1.46
N GLY A 115 -9.04 5.23 1.62
CA GLY A 115 -8.57 6.05 0.51
C GLY A 115 -9.53 7.14 0.06
N LEU A 116 -10.47 7.56 0.91
CA LEU A 116 -11.41 8.66 0.61
C LEU A 116 -10.64 9.96 0.29
N ARG A 117 -9.66 10.33 1.14
CA ARG A 117 -8.85 11.53 0.94
C ARG A 117 -7.90 11.43 -0.25
N ILE A 118 -7.51 10.21 -0.60
CA ILE A 118 -6.69 9.93 -1.80
C ILE A 118 -7.54 10.10 -3.07
N ALA A 119 -8.79 9.62 -3.06
CA ALA A 119 -9.74 9.87 -4.16
C ALA A 119 -10.05 11.36 -4.31
N GLU A 120 -10.19 12.09 -3.20
CA GLU A 120 -10.35 13.54 -3.19
C GLU A 120 -9.12 14.27 -3.77
N ALA A 121 -7.90 13.82 -3.47
CA ALA A 121 -6.69 14.33 -4.07
C ALA A 121 -6.65 14.12 -5.60
N VAL A 122 -7.09 12.95 -6.10
CA VAL A 122 -7.22 12.71 -7.55
C VAL A 122 -8.23 13.65 -8.19
N LEU A 123 -9.37 13.86 -7.53
CA LEU A 123 -10.39 14.79 -7.99
C LEU A 123 -9.85 16.24 -8.05
N SER A 124 -9.09 16.67 -7.03
CA SER A 124 -8.54 18.02 -6.96
C SER A 124 -7.53 18.35 -8.05
N VAL A 125 -6.81 17.35 -8.57
CA VAL A 125 -5.87 17.52 -9.69
C VAL A 125 -6.60 17.91 -10.98
N VAL A 126 -7.84 17.45 -11.17
CA VAL A 126 -8.66 17.71 -12.38
C VAL A 126 -9.63 18.85 -12.14
N CYS A 127 -10.29 18.89 -10.98
CA CYS A 127 -11.29 19.88 -10.63
C CYS A 127 -10.61 21.17 -10.11
N THR A 128 -10.00 21.94 -11.00
CA THR A 128 -9.26 23.18 -10.66
C THR A 128 -10.15 24.38 -10.32
N ASP A 129 -11.42 24.33 -10.69
CA ASP A 129 -12.42 25.34 -10.33
C ASP A 129 -13.22 24.90 -9.10
N GLU A 130 -14.29 25.62 -8.79
CA GLU A 130 -15.17 25.32 -7.66
C GLU A 130 -15.65 23.86 -7.69
N PHE A 131 -15.15 23.05 -6.77
CA PHE A 131 -15.70 21.74 -6.47
C PHE A 131 -15.93 21.61 -4.96
N GLU A 132 -16.96 20.85 -4.60
CA GLU A 132 -17.34 20.63 -3.21
C GLU A 132 -17.35 19.13 -2.94
N VAL A 133 -16.82 18.72 -1.79
CA VAL A 133 -16.79 17.33 -1.35
C VAL A 133 -17.49 17.19 -0.01
N GLU A 134 -18.47 16.30 0.06
CA GLU A 134 -19.13 15.87 1.29
C GLU A 134 -18.76 14.41 1.56
N ARG A 135 -18.05 14.14 2.65
CA ARG A 135 -17.73 12.77 3.10
C ARG A 135 -18.85 12.27 4.01
N HIS A 136 -19.40 11.08 3.73
CA HIS A 136 -20.48 10.46 4.50
C HIS A 136 -19.95 9.40 5.47
N VAL A 137 -18.74 8.91 5.26
CA VAL A 137 -18.04 7.92 6.07
C VAL A 137 -16.57 8.30 6.18
N GLU A 138 -15.86 7.68 7.13
CA GLU A 138 -14.43 7.83 7.30
C GLU A 138 -13.66 6.57 6.88
N ASP A 139 -12.37 6.72 6.57
CA ASP A 139 -11.49 5.59 6.32
C ASP A 139 -11.43 4.69 7.56
N GLY A 140 -11.64 3.38 7.37
CA GLY A 140 -11.77 2.38 8.42
C GLY A 140 -13.22 2.02 8.76
N ASP A 141 -14.21 2.77 8.30
CA ASP A 141 -15.62 2.45 8.50
C ASP A 141 -16.04 1.22 7.68
N ARG A 142 -16.97 0.45 8.26
CA ARG A 142 -17.65 -0.65 7.56
C ARG A 142 -18.86 -0.12 6.82
N VAL A 143 -19.01 -0.53 5.58
CA VAL A 143 -20.10 -0.12 4.70
C VAL A 143 -20.84 -1.32 4.12
N GLY A 144 -22.08 -1.11 3.74
CA GLY A 144 -22.91 -2.06 3.01
C GLY A 144 -23.15 -1.63 1.56
N ALA A 145 -23.70 -2.53 0.76
CA ALA A 145 -24.11 -2.20 -0.60
C ALA A 145 -25.17 -1.07 -0.60
N GLY A 146 -24.93 -0.03 -1.37
CA GLY A 146 -25.78 1.16 -1.48
C GLY A 146 -25.38 2.32 -0.56
N ASP A 147 -24.41 2.14 0.35
CA ASP A 147 -23.94 3.22 1.20
C ASP A 147 -23.14 4.23 0.37
N LYS A 148 -23.44 5.51 0.55
CA LYS A 148 -22.68 6.60 -0.05
C LYS A 148 -21.42 6.86 0.77
N LEU A 149 -20.30 7.02 0.07
CA LEU A 149 -18.98 7.27 0.66
C LEU A 149 -18.63 8.75 0.59
N LEU A 150 -18.71 9.30 -0.63
CA LEU A 150 -18.48 10.70 -0.96
C LEU A 150 -19.62 11.20 -1.86
N THR A 151 -19.96 12.47 -1.71
CA THR A 151 -20.72 13.23 -2.72
C THR A 151 -19.83 14.38 -3.20
N VAL A 152 -19.68 14.53 -4.51
CA VAL A 152 -18.84 15.55 -5.13
C VAL A 152 -19.67 16.37 -6.10
N THR A 153 -19.61 17.71 -5.97
CA THR A 153 -20.25 18.64 -6.90
C THR A 153 -19.18 19.40 -7.66
N ALA A 154 -19.11 19.22 -8.98
CA ALA A 154 -18.12 19.86 -9.83
C ALA A 154 -18.61 19.99 -11.28
N ARG A 155 -17.74 20.49 -12.18
CA ARG A 155 -18.01 20.40 -13.61
C ARG A 155 -18.12 18.93 -14.04
N THR A 156 -19.13 18.63 -14.84
CA THR A 156 -19.38 17.24 -15.29
C THR A 156 -18.19 16.65 -16.04
N ARG A 157 -17.49 17.47 -16.84
CA ARG A 157 -16.31 17.03 -17.57
C ARG A 157 -15.20 16.59 -16.62
N ASP A 158 -14.94 17.36 -15.58
CA ASP A 158 -13.87 17.10 -14.62
C ASP A 158 -14.16 15.82 -13.82
N LEU A 159 -15.43 15.65 -13.37
CA LEU A 159 -15.84 14.41 -12.68
C LEU A 159 -15.64 13.16 -13.54
N LEU A 160 -16.03 13.22 -14.83
CA LEU A 160 -15.91 12.08 -15.73
C LEU A 160 -14.44 11.77 -16.06
N THR A 161 -13.60 12.79 -16.19
CA THR A 161 -12.17 12.62 -16.45
C THR A 161 -11.45 12.01 -15.24
N ALA A 162 -11.81 12.43 -14.01
CA ALA A 162 -11.17 11.93 -12.79
C ALA A 162 -11.72 10.57 -12.29
N GLU A 163 -12.94 10.20 -12.73
CA GLU A 163 -13.70 9.05 -12.22
C GLU A 163 -12.87 7.77 -12.11
N ARG A 164 -12.26 7.36 -13.23
CA ARG A 164 -11.60 6.06 -13.29
C ARG A 164 -10.37 6.00 -12.38
N SER A 165 -9.54 7.03 -12.41
CA SER A 165 -8.33 7.13 -11.59
C SER A 165 -8.68 7.18 -10.10
N ALA A 166 -9.69 7.98 -9.70
CA ALA A 166 -10.16 8.05 -8.32
C ALA A 166 -10.73 6.69 -7.85
N LEU A 167 -11.57 6.04 -8.67
CA LEU A 167 -12.13 4.72 -8.35
C LEU A 167 -11.05 3.62 -8.29
N ASN A 168 -10.05 3.64 -9.16
CA ASN A 168 -8.99 2.64 -9.16
C ASN A 168 -8.25 2.62 -7.81
N LEU A 169 -7.88 3.78 -7.28
CA LEU A 169 -7.22 3.88 -5.98
C LEU A 169 -8.18 3.55 -4.82
N LEU A 170 -9.38 4.13 -4.81
CA LEU A 170 -10.36 3.92 -3.74
C LEU A 170 -10.80 2.46 -3.63
N CYS A 171 -11.13 1.80 -4.75
CA CYS A 171 -11.50 0.39 -4.79
C CYS A 171 -10.36 -0.51 -4.33
N ARG A 172 -9.12 -0.23 -4.78
CA ARG A 172 -7.93 -0.99 -4.40
C ARG A 172 -7.66 -0.91 -2.92
N LEU A 173 -7.61 0.30 -2.36
CA LEU A 173 -7.31 0.53 -0.96
C LEU A 173 -8.42 -0.01 -0.05
N SER A 174 -9.68 0.19 -0.42
CA SER A 174 -10.82 -0.38 0.31
C SER A 174 -10.82 -1.91 0.27
N GLY A 175 -10.39 -2.52 -0.83
CA GLY A 175 -10.21 -3.97 -0.91
C GLY A 175 -9.15 -4.50 0.06
N ILE A 176 -8.01 -3.80 0.19
CA ILE A 176 -6.97 -4.12 1.17
C ILE A 176 -7.50 -3.97 2.60
N ALA A 177 -8.18 -2.87 2.89
CA ALA A 177 -8.78 -2.63 4.21
C ALA A 177 -9.83 -3.70 4.55
N THR A 178 -10.65 -4.11 3.60
CA THR A 178 -11.67 -5.17 3.74
C THR A 178 -11.02 -6.52 4.05
N ALA A 179 -9.98 -6.89 3.29
CA ALA A 179 -9.24 -8.13 3.55
C ALA A 179 -8.55 -8.10 4.91
N THR A 180 -7.94 -6.98 5.27
CA THR A 180 -7.28 -6.82 6.57
C THR A 180 -8.29 -6.90 7.72
N ARG A 181 -9.46 -6.30 7.56
CA ARG A 181 -10.55 -6.37 8.55
C ARG A 181 -10.99 -7.80 8.81
N ALA A 182 -11.10 -8.62 7.77
CA ALA A 182 -11.43 -10.03 7.92
C ALA A 182 -10.39 -10.78 8.79
N TRP A 183 -9.10 -10.46 8.61
CA TRP A 183 -8.04 -11.00 9.46
C TRP A 183 -8.12 -10.46 10.89
N ALA A 184 -8.28 -9.16 11.08
CA ALA A 184 -8.40 -8.56 12.41
C ALA A 184 -9.59 -9.15 13.19
N ASP A 185 -10.73 -9.36 12.52
CA ASP A 185 -11.91 -10.02 13.11
C ASP A 185 -11.63 -11.48 13.49
N ALA A 186 -10.89 -12.22 12.65
CA ALA A 186 -10.53 -13.61 12.94
C ALA A 186 -9.56 -13.75 14.13
N LEU A 187 -8.80 -12.71 14.43
CA LEU A 187 -7.86 -12.65 15.56
C LEU A 187 -8.49 -12.05 16.83
N ALA A 188 -9.73 -11.58 16.76
CA ALA A 188 -10.39 -10.91 17.88
C ALA A 188 -10.42 -11.77 19.16
N GLY A 189 -10.11 -11.17 20.30
CA GLY A 189 -10.06 -11.87 21.58
C GLY A 189 -8.74 -12.59 21.88
N THR A 190 -7.78 -12.53 20.98
CA THR A 190 -6.38 -12.96 21.20
C THR A 190 -5.46 -11.75 21.32
N LYS A 191 -4.17 -11.96 21.63
CA LYS A 191 -3.18 -10.87 21.57
C LYS A 191 -2.57 -10.67 20.19
N ALA A 192 -2.81 -11.60 19.27
CA ALA A 192 -2.20 -11.57 17.95
C ALA A 192 -2.81 -10.45 17.08
N GLU A 193 -1.95 -9.72 16.38
CA GLU A 193 -2.35 -8.72 15.40
C GLU A 193 -1.92 -9.16 13.99
N VAL A 194 -2.74 -8.87 12.99
CA VAL A 194 -2.38 -9.07 11.59
C VAL A 194 -1.43 -7.97 11.13
N ARG A 195 -0.38 -8.36 10.41
CA ARG A 195 0.68 -7.47 9.97
C ARG A 195 0.89 -7.56 8.46
N ASP A 196 1.18 -6.44 7.80
CA ASP A 196 1.53 -6.43 6.39
C ASP A 196 2.99 -6.87 6.14
N THR A 197 3.45 -6.71 4.91
CA THR A 197 4.83 -6.99 4.51
C THR A 197 5.32 -5.92 3.52
N ARG A 198 6.54 -6.10 2.97
CA ARG A 198 7.03 -5.29 1.84
C ARG A 198 6.64 -5.82 0.46
N LYS A 199 5.76 -6.84 0.38
CA LYS A 199 5.21 -7.38 -0.88
C LYS A 199 4.06 -6.50 -1.36
N THR A 200 4.38 -5.28 -1.77
CA THR A 200 3.43 -4.23 -2.17
C THR A 200 3.56 -3.91 -3.66
N THR A 201 2.54 -3.27 -4.23
CA THR A 201 2.63 -2.68 -5.56
C THR A 201 3.72 -1.60 -5.59
N ALA A 202 4.57 -1.62 -6.61
CA ALA A 202 5.62 -0.61 -6.76
C ALA A 202 5.00 0.80 -6.84
N GLY A 203 5.56 1.74 -6.06
CA GLY A 203 5.07 3.12 -5.96
C GLY A 203 3.90 3.31 -5.00
N LEU A 204 3.09 2.26 -4.69
CA LEU A 204 1.88 2.40 -3.87
C LEU A 204 2.04 1.93 -2.41
N ARG A 205 3.26 1.61 -1.96
CA ARG A 205 3.47 1.02 -0.63
C ARG A 205 2.89 1.85 0.52
N ALA A 206 3.08 3.14 0.52
CA ALA A 206 2.57 4.01 1.57
C ALA A 206 1.03 3.93 1.65
N LEU A 207 0.35 3.99 0.51
CA LEU A 207 -1.10 3.91 0.41
C LEU A 207 -1.64 2.53 0.80
N GLU A 208 -1.00 1.45 0.30
CA GLU A 208 -1.42 0.08 0.63
C GLU A 208 -1.25 -0.24 2.12
N LYS A 209 -0.15 0.22 2.74
CA LYS A 209 0.07 0.07 4.17
C LYS A 209 -0.85 0.96 5.02
N TYR A 210 -1.21 2.13 4.52
CA TYR A 210 -2.28 2.94 5.12
C TYR A 210 -3.61 2.17 5.14
N ALA A 211 -3.99 1.56 4.02
CA ALA A 211 -5.20 0.75 3.93
C ALA A 211 -5.20 -0.45 4.91
N VAL A 212 -4.04 -1.05 5.18
CA VAL A 212 -3.90 -2.08 6.21
C VAL A 212 -4.25 -1.52 7.60
N ARG A 213 -3.79 -0.31 7.95
CA ARG A 213 -4.18 0.34 9.21
C ARG A 213 -5.69 0.61 9.29
N CYS A 214 -6.29 1.09 8.21
CA CYS A 214 -7.74 1.29 8.11
C CYS A 214 -8.51 -0.02 8.33
N GLY A 215 -7.98 -1.15 7.86
CA GLY A 215 -8.52 -2.49 8.11
C GLY A 215 -8.34 -3.00 9.55
N GLY A 216 -7.58 -2.30 10.40
CA GLY A 216 -7.28 -2.70 11.77
C GLY A 216 -6.08 -3.63 11.91
N GLY A 217 -5.22 -3.70 10.89
CA GLY A 217 -3.92 -4.34 10.96
C GLY A 217 -2.81 -3.36 11.36
N VAL A 218 -1.59 -3.89 11.55
CA VAL A 218 -0.40 -3.11 11.88
C VAL A 218 0.64 -3.20 10.75
N ASN A 219 1.47 -2.18 10.64
CA ASN A 219 2.49 -2.17 9.59
C ASN A 219 3.77 -2.87 10.04
N HIS A 220 4.35 -3.66 9.15
CA HIS A 220 5.75 -4.04 9.16
C HIS A 220 6.60 -2.87 8.63
N ARG A 221 7.95 -2.97 8.70
CA ARG A 221 8.85 -1.94 8.19
C ARG A 221 8.47 -1.43 6.80
N MET A 222 8.65 -0.14 6.59
CA MET A 222 8.32 0.53 5.32
C MET A 222 9.41 0.31 4.27
N SER A 223 10.68 0.36 4.70
CA SER A 223 11.84 0.36 3.81
C SER A 223 12.92 -0.63 4.27
N LEU A 224 14.08 -0.59 3.66
CA LEU A 224 15.26 -1.34 4.10
C LEU A 224 16.08 -0.56 5.14
N SER A 225 15.79 0.73 5.29
CA SER A 225 16.53 1.65 6.16
C SER A 225 15.87 1.91 7.53
N ASP A 226 14.55 1.64 7.67
CA ASP A 226 13.83 1.92 8.92
C ASP A 226 13.93 0.80 9.98
N ALA A 227 14.11 -0.45 9.55
CA ALA A 227 14.37 -1.58 10.44
C ALA A 227 15.10 -2.69 9.69
N ALA A 228 15.96 -3.42 10.40
CA ALA A 228 16.61 -4.59 9.85
C ALA A 228 15.70 -5.83 9.92
N LEU A 229 15.74 -6.66 8.87
CA LEU A 229 15.20 -8.01 8.88
C LEU A 229 16.28 -8.95 8.34
N VAL A 230 16.87 -9.73 9.24
CA VAL A 230 17.85 -10.77 8.92
C VAL A 230 17.09 -11.96 8.33
N LYS A 231 17.41 -12.30 7.09
CA LYS A 231 16.79 -13.40 6.33
C LYS A 231 17.78 -14.51 6.06
N ASP A 232 17.27 -15.66 5.59
CA ASP A 232 18.01 -16.87 5.21
C ASP A 232 19.31 -16.57 4.43
N ASN A 233 19.26 -15.75 3.39
CA ASN A 233 20.42 -15.35 2.61
C ASN A 233 21.46 -14.53 3.42
N HIS A 234 21.01 -13.70 4.37
CA HIS A 234 21.89 -12.98 5.27
C HIS A 234 22.58 -13.92 6.26
N VAL A 235 21.82 -14.93 6.75
CA VAL A 235 22.34 -15.96 7.65
C VAL A 235 23.46 -16.77 6.98
N VAL A 236 23.24 -17.18 5.71
CA VAL A 236 24.26 -17.88 4.91
C VAL A 236 25.49 -17.00 4.70
N ALA A 237 25.30 -15.74 4.32
CA ALA A 237 26.42 -14.82 4.06
C ALA A 237 27.22 -14.49 5.32
N ALA A 238 26.59 -14.38 6.49
CA ALA A 238 27.23 -14.06 7.76
C ALA A 238 27.85 -15.28 8.46
N GLY A 239 27.51 -16.50 8.04
CA GLY A 239 28.01 -17.75 8.64
C GLY A 239 27.24 -18.21 9.88
N GLY A 240 26.00 -17.75 10.07
CA GLY A 240 25.10 -18.16 11.15
C GLY A 240 24.13 -17.07 11.58
N VAL A 241 22.98 -17.49 12.15
CA VAL A 241 21.87 -16.57 12.48
C VAL A 241 22.25 -15.61 13.61
N ALA A 242 22.89 -16.09 14.70
CA ALA A 242 23.36 -15.23 15.78
C ALA A 242 24.51 -14.31 15.33
N GLN A 243 25.34 -14.76 14.39
CA GLN A 243 26.39 -13.92 13.84
C GLN A 243 25.83 -12.79 12.99
N ALA A 244 24.85 -13.08 12.14
CA ALA A 244 24.14 -12.06 11.34
C ALA A 244 23.50 -10.99 12.23
N PHE A 245 22.77 -11.40 13.28
CA PHE A 245 22.20 -10.48 14.27
C PHE A 245 23.25 -9.57 14.91
N LYS A 246 24.38 -10.17 15.40
CA LYS A 246 25.45 -9.40 16.06
C LYS A 246 26.12 -8.39 15.14
N LEU A 247 26.31 -8.73 13.86
CA LEU A 247 26.87 -7.81 12.86
C LEU A 247 25.96 -6.60 12.64
N VAL A 248 24.64 -6.82 12.47
CA VAL A 248 23.67 -5.71 12.32
C VAL A 248 23.65 -4.85 13.59
N ARG A 249 23.59 -5.46 14.78
CA ARG A 249 23.54 -4.73 16.06
C ARG A 249 24.81 -3.91 16.30
N ALA A 250 25.98 -4.40 15.84
CA ALA A 250 27.25 -3.68 15.98
C ALA A 250 27.35 -2.46 15.06
N GLU A 251 26.82 -2.57 13.83
CA GLU A 251 26.87 -1.51 12.84
C GLU A 251 25.76 -0.47 13.04
N PHE A 252 24.56 -0.93 13.44
CA PHE A 252 23.35 -0.12 13.64
C PHE A 252 22.77 -0.35 15.04
N PRO A 253 23.35 0.18 16.11
CA PRO A 253 22.98 -0.15 17.49
C PRO A 253 21.55 0.26 17.87
N GLU A 254 21.01 1.32 17.26
CA GLU A 254 19.68 1.86 17.59
C GLU A 254 18.55 1.31 16.71
N VAL A 255 18.88 0.57 15.63
CA VAL A 255 17.89 0.08 14.69
C VAL A 255 17.19 -1.16 15.26
N ALA A 256 15.86 -1.23 15.10
CA ALA A 256 15.08 -2.43 15.38
C ALA A 256 15.53 -3.58 14.48
N ILE A 257 15.78 -4.76 15.07
CA ILE A 257 16.29 -5.94 14.33
C ILE A 257 15.32 -7.09 14.52
N GLU A 258 14.68 -7.50 13.43
CA GLU A 258 13.93 -8.74 13.35
C GLU A 258 14.81 -9.83 12.73
N VAL A 259 14.72 -11.04 13.26
CA VAL A 259 15.49 -12.19 12.78
C VAL A 259 14.58 -13.32 12.38
N GLU A 260 14.67 -13.73 11.12
CA GLU A 260 13.96 -14.90 10.58
C GLU A 260 14.63 -16.19 11.07
N ALA A 261 13.83 -17.11 11.59
CA ALA A 261 14.23 -18.43 12.09
C ALA A 261 13.35 -19.52 11.47
N ASP A 262 13.99 -20.54 10.90
CA ASP A 262 13.34 -21.71 10.29
C ASP A 262 13.20 -22.89 11.25
N THR A 263 13.89 -22.86 12.39
CA THR A 263 13.93 -23.94 13.37
C THR A 263 13.94 -23.42 14.81
N LEU A 264 13.43 -24.25 15.73
CA LEU A 264 13.48 -23.96 17.18
C LEU A 264 14.90 -23.80 17.71
N GLU A 265 15.89 -24.41 17.07
CA GLU A 265 17.30 -24.26 17.43
C GLU A 265 17.80 -22.86 17.09
N GLN A 266 17.48 -22.36 15.89
CA GLN A 266 17.77 -20.97 15.53
C GLN A 266 17.05 -19.97 16.46
N VAL A 267 15.81 -20.24 16.86
CA VAL A 267 15.09 -19.41 17.85
C VAL A 267 15.87 -19.32 19.16
N ARG A 268 16.40 -20.45 19.69
CA ARG A 268 17.26 -20.42 20.90
C ARG A 268 18.53 -19.59 20.67
N GLU A 269 19.20 -19.84 19.57
CA GLU A 269 20.47 -19.20 19.22
C GLU A 269 20.35 -17.67 19.14
N VAL A 270 19.31 -17.16 18.45
CA VAL A 270 19.11 -15.71 18.32
C VAL A 270 18.62 -15.07 19.62
N LEU A 271 17.81 -15.79 20.39
CA LEU A 271 17.36 -15.34 21.70
C LEU A 271 18.52 -15.23 22.71
N GLU A 272 19.45 -16.19 22.70
CA GLU A 272 20.69 -16.14 23.49
C GLU A 272 21.63 -15.01 23.01
N ALA A 273 21.59 -14.66 21.72
CA ALA A 273 22.33 -13.54 21.18
C ALA A 273 21.71 -12.16 21.53
N GLY A 274 20.48 -12.14 22.10
CA GLY A 274 19.82 -10.94 22.56
C GLY A 274 18.79 -10.37 21.57
N ALA A 275 18.31 -11.16 20.63
CA ALA A 275 17.22 -10.74 19.75
C ALA A 275 15.90 -10.60 20.55
N ASP A 276 15.19 -9.50 20.32
CA ASP A 276 13.92 -9.13 20.95
C ASP A 276 12.73 -9.18 20.00
N LEU A 277 12.94 -9.47 18.71
CA LEU A 277 11.92 -9.68 17.69
C LEU A 277 12.37 -10.82 16.76
N ILE A 278 11.57 -11.89 16.70
CA ILE A 278 11.90 -13.13 15.97
C ILE A 278 10.72 -13.50 15.07
N LEU A 279 11.00 -13.66 13.77
CA LEU A 279 10.06 -14.14 12.78
C LEU A 279 10.21 -15.66 12.62
N LEU A 280 9.12 -16.39 12.83
CA LEU A 280 9.01 -17.84 12.66
C LEU A 280 8.55 -18.12 11.23
N ASP A 281 9.48 -18.53 10.35
CA ASP A 281 9.15 -18.76 8.94
C ASP A 281 8.65 -20.19 8.70
N ASN A 282 7.45 -20.30 8.16
CA ASN A 282 6.78 -21.56 7.81
C ASN A 282 6.58 -22.56 8.97
N PHE A 283 6.60 -22.13 10.23
CA PHE A 283 6.28 -22.99 11.39
C PHE A 283 4.80 -23.42 11.32
N THR A 284 4.51 -24.66 11.78
CA THR A 284 3.14 -25.08 12.04
C THR A 284 2.62 -24.43 13.32
N PRO A 285 1.29 -24.43 13.59
CA PRO A 285 0.75 -23.96 14.86
C PRO A 285 1.39 -24.65 16.09
N GLU A 286 1.67 -25.95 16.00
CA GLU A 286 2.32 -26.71 17.08
C GLU A 286 3.75 -26.23 17.31
N GLN A 287 4.54 -26.05 16.25
CA GLN A 287 5.90 -25.51 16.34
C GLN A 287 5.90 -24.06 16.84
N THR A 288 4.91 -23.26 16.43
CA THR A 288 4.73 -21.88 16.91
C THR A 288 4.45 -21.88 18.42
N ALA A 289 3.59 -22.78 18.92
CA ALA A 289 3.32 -22.91 20.35
C ALA A 289 4.58 -23.33 21.12
N GLU A 290 5.41 -24.23 20.57
CA GLU A 290 6.69 -24.61 21.16
C GLU A 290 7.66 -23.42 21.20
N ALA A 291 7.72 -22.60 20.14
CA ALA A 291 8.53 -21.39 20.11
C ALA A 291 8.04 -20.36 21.15
N VAL A 292 6.72 -20.14 21.27
CA VAL A 292 6.13 -19.26 22.30
C VAL A 292 6.52 -19.73 23.71
N ALA A 293 6.41 -21.02 23.99
CA ALA A 293 6.80 -21.59 25.27
C ALA A 293 8.31 -21.46 25.54
N LEU A 294 9.14 -21.66 24.51
CA LEU A 294 10.60 -21.52 24.58
C LEU A 294 11.03 -20.08 24.87
N VAL A 295 10.43 -19.12 24.16
CA VAL A 295 10.74 -17.68 24.28
C VAL A 295 10.24 -17.14 25.61
N ALA A 296 9.08 -17.60 26.09
CA ALA A 296 8.50 -17.25 27.40
C ALA A 296 8.44 -15.72 27.65
N GLY A 297 8.05 -14.95 26.64
CA GLY A 297 7.89 -13.49 26.71
C GLY A 297 9.20 -12.68 26.68
N ARG A 298 10.35 -13.30 26.40
CA ARG A 298 11.65 -12.61 26.30
C ARG A 298 11.86 -11.89 24.96
N ALA A 299 11.06 -12.24 23.95
CA ALA A 299 11.04 -11.60 22.64
C ALA A 299 9.63 -11.58 22.09
N VAL A 300 9.35 -10.66 21.19
CA VAL A 300 8.14 -10.61 20.36
C VAL A 300 8.26 -11.64 19.24
N LEU A 301 7.17 -12.37 18.96
CA LEU A 301 7.14 -13.41 17.94
C LEU A 301 6.19 -13.07 16.81
N GLU A 302 6.68 -13.18 15.58
CA GLU A 302 5.91 -13.05 14.36
C GLU A 302 5.84 -14.41 13.65
N SER A 303 4.65 -14.88 13.25
CA SER A 303 4.51 -16.02 12.35
C SER A 303 4.37 -15.55 10.91
N SER A 304 5.10 -16.19 9.99
CA SER A 304 5.08 -15.93 8.56
C SER A 304 5.00 -17.22 7.76
N GLY A 305 4.47 -17.12 6.54
CA GLY A 305 4.36 -18.25 5.60
C GLY A 305 3.13 -19.13 5.82
N ARG A 306 2.49 -19.51 4.71
CA ARG A 306 1.33 -20.42 4.66
C ARG A 306 0.10 -20.01 5.48
N LEU A 307 0.01 -18.73 5.85
CA LEU A 307 -1.11 -18.21 6.61
C LEU A 307 -2.34 -18.01 5.71
N SER A 308 -3.50 -18.37 6.21
CA SER A 308 -4.82 -18.17 5.59
C SER A 308 -5.86 -17.87 6.67
N LEU A 309 -6.99 -17.30 6.30
CA LEU A 309 -8.09 -17.08 7.25
C LEU A 309 -8.56 -18.39 7.90
N ASP A 310 -8.49 -19.53 7.20
CA ASP A 310 -8.89 -20.83 7.72
C ASP A 310 -8.00 -21.33 8.88
N ASN A 311 -6.72 -20.94 8.91
CA ASN A 311 -5.79 -21.33 9.96
C ASN A 311 -5.42 -20.21 10.94
N ALA A 312 -5.90 -18.98 10.71
CA ALA A 312 -5.58 -17.80 11.51
C ALA A 312 -5.83 -18.01 13.03
N ALA A 313 -6.99 -18.56 13.37
CA ALA A 313 -7.36 -18.83 14.77
C ALA A 313 -6.41 -19.84 15.44
N ALA A 314 -5.92 -20.85 14.70
CA ALA A 314 -4.99 -21.84 15.25
C ALA A 314 -3.63 -21.20 15.58
N TYR A 315 -3.11 -20.32 14.70
CA TYR A 315 -1.88 -19.57 15.01
C TYR A 315 -2.08 -18.58 16.14
N ALA A 316 -3.18 -17.84 16.15
CA ALA A 316 -3.47 -16.87 17.22
C ALA A 316 -3.57 -17.53 18.60
N ALA A 317 -4.15 -18.75 18.68
CA ALA A 317 -4.26 -19.52 19.91
C ALA A 317 -2.91 -19.97 20.48
N THR A 318 -1.83 -19.97 19.70
CA THR A 318 -0.47 -20.29 20.18
C THR A 318 0.09 -19.25 21.14
N GLY A 319 -0.44 -18.02 21.08
CA GLY A 319 0.07 -16.88 21.82
C GLY A 319 1.20 -16.14 21.11
N VAL A 320 1.34 -16.29 19.79
CA VAL A 320 2.21 -15.43 18.94
C VAL A 320 1.70 -13.99 18.94
N ASP A 321 2.57 -13.02 18.71
CA ASP A 321 2.22 -11.60 18.76
C ASP A 321 1.73 -11.07 17.40
N TYR A 322 2.37 -11.49 16.30
CA TYR A 322 2.03 -11.04 14.95
C TYR A 322 1.84 -12.19 13.98
N LEU A 323 0.90 -12.00 13.04
CA LEU A 323 0.72 -12.83 11.85
C LEU A 323 0.99 -11.97 10.61
N SER A 324 2.12 -12.18 9.93
CA SER A 324 2.44 -11.39 8.74
C SER A 324 1.90 -12.01 7.45
N VAL A 325 1.05 -11.27 6.77
CA VAL A 325 0.26 -11.73 5.64
C VAL A 325 0.53 -10.88 4.42
N GLY A 326 1.40 -11.35 3.52
CA GLY A 326 1.71 -10.64 2.29
C GLY A 326 0.52 -10.49 1.34
N ALA A 327 -0.42 -11.45 1.38
CA ALA A 327 -1.60 -11.45 0.53
C ALA A 327 -2.51 -10.22 0.73
N LEU A 328 -2.45 -9.55 1.87
CA LEU A 328 -3.19 -8.31 2.12
C LEU A 328 -2.91 -7.25 1.06
N THR A 329 -1.67 -7.09 0.67
CA THR A 329 -1.25 -6.03 -0.25
C THR A 329 -1.04 -6.51 -1.69
N HIS A 330 -0.70 -7.80 -1.93
CA HIS A 330 -0.45 -8.25 -3.29
C HIS A 330 -1.58 -9.08 -3.93
N SER A 331 -2.59 -9.55 -3.15
CA SER A 331 -3.62 -10.45 -3.67
C SER A 331 -5.04 -10.16 -3.17
N SER A 332 -5.25 -9.07 -2.45
CA SER A 332 -6.62 -8.67 -2.06
C SER A 332 -7.43 -8.29 -3.28
N PRO A 333 -8.69 -8.79 -3.40
CA PRO A 333 -9.63 -8.27 -4.38
C PRO A 333 -9.91 -6.78 -4.09
N ILE A 334 -10.33 -6.06 -5.09
CA ILE A 334 -10.86 -4.69 -4.90
C ILE A 334 -12.21 -4.75 -4.20
N LEU A 335 -12.60 -3.66 -3.52
CA LEU A 335 -13.99 -3.43 -3.13
C LEU A 335 -14.72 -2.76 -4.31
N ASP A 336 -15.88 -3.26 -4.69
CA ASP A 336 -16.65 -2.67 -5.79
C ASP A 336 -17.33 -1.36 -5.32
N ILE A 337 -16.86 -0.24 -5.88
CA ILE A 337 -17.37 1.11 -5.66
C ILE A 337 -17.59 1.75 -7.03
N GLY A 338 -18.70 2.45 -7.22
CA GLY A 338 -19.01 3.13 -8.46
C GLY A 338 -19.41 4.58 -8.24
N LEU A 339 -19.30 5.39 -9.30
CA LEU A 339 -19.74 6.78 -9.34
C LEU A 339 -21.11 6.86 -10.01
N ASP A 340 -22.09 7.42 -9.31
CA ASP A 340 -23.44 7.70 -9.82
C ASP A 340 -23.62 9.19 -10.05
N LEU A 341 -23.75 9.62 -11.31
CA LEU A 341 -23.93 11.03 -11.68
C LEU A 341 -25.39 11.43 -11.76
N ARG A 342 -25.69 12.62 -11.27
CA ARG A 342 -26.96 13.32 -11.49
C ARG A 342 -26.71 14.78 -11.82
N ALA A 343 -27.59 15.37 -12.66
CA ALA A 343 -27.47 16.79 -12.96
C ALA A 343 -27.62 17.65 -11.69
N GLU A 344 -26.83 18.70 -11.58
CA GLU A 344 -27.08 19.76 -10.61
C GLU A 344 -28.36 20.49 -11.00
N ALA A 345 -29.29 20.69 -10.04
CA ALA A 345 -30.64 21.21 -10.30
C ALA A 345 -30.66 22.72 -10.52
#